data_e872a6506c26cc392cac5cdb0999c5f2
#
_entry.id   e872a6506c26cc392cac5cdb0999c5f2
#
_cell.length_a   1.000
_cell.length_b   1.000
_cell.length_c   1.000
_cell.angle_alpha   90.00
_cell.angle_beta   90.00
_cell.angle_gamma   90.00
#
_symmetry.space_group_name_H-M   'P 1'
#
loop_
_entity.id
_entity.type
_entity.pdbx_description
1 polymer ?
#
loop_
_entity_poly.entity_id
_entity_poly.type
_entity_poly.pdbx_seq_one_letter_code
_entity_poly.pdbx_strand_id
1 'polypeptide(L)'
;PARACQLPSDWRPLSEGCRAELAETIVYAKVLALHPEEPGLYNYLPWQYHAGQGGLFYSAEVEMLCDQAWGSMLEVPAGSRLNLTGLGYFSCHSHTVVQDYSYFFFLRMDENYNLLPHGVNFQDAIFPDTQENRRMFSSLFQFSNCSQGQQLVTFSSDWEIQEDNRLMCSSVQKALFEEEDHVKKLQQKVATLEKRNRQLRERVKKVKRSLRQARKNGRHLELVNQKLSEKLAAVAGTLPHINALGREPARAPYLRG
;
A
#
# COMPACT_ATOMS: atom_id res chain seq x y z
N PRO A 1 0.70 13.79 24.34
CA PRO A 1 0.53 12.52 23.68
C PRO A 1 1.50 12.46 22.51
N ALA A 2 2.49 11.53 22.59
CA ALA A 2 3.39 11.27 21.49
C ALA A 2 2.53 10.84 20.29
N ARG A 3 2.64 11.56 19.18
CA ARG A 3 2.03 11.10 17.92
C ARG A 3 2.80 9.86 17.51
N ALA A 4 2.18 8.71 17.65
CA ALA A 4 2.70 7.49 17.07
C ALA A 4 2.91 7.72 15.57
N CYS A 5 4.05 7.31 15.05
CA CYS A 5 4.32 7.38 13.64
C CYS A 5 3.33 6.47 12.92
N GLN A 6 2.47 7.05 12.09
CA GLN A 6 1.56 6.27 11.25
C GLN A 6 2.17 6.16 9.87
N LEU A 7 2.48 4.93 9.48
CA LEU A 7 2.85 4.63 8.10
C LEU A 7 1.66 4.97 7.17
N PRO A 8 1.92 5.43 5.94
CA PRO A 8 0.87 5.65 4.96
C PRO A 8 -0.03 4.41 4.79
N SER A 9 -1.30 4.60 4.52
CA SER A 9 -2.27 3.48 4.37
C SER A 9 -1.94 2.54 3.21
N ASP A 10 -1.16 3.01 2.27
CA ASP A 10 -0.66 2.32 1.08
C ASP A 10 0.81 1.88 1.22
N TRP A 11 1.37 2.03 2.43
CA TRP A 11 2.74 1.60 2.69
C TRP A 11 2.91 0.10 2.49
N ARG A 12 4.02 -0.27 1.84
CA ARG A 12 4.42 -1.66 1.61
C ARG A 12 5.90 -1.82 1.89
N PRO A 13 6.29 -2.91 2.55
CA PRO A 13 7.70 -3.17 2.79
C PRO A 13 8.43 -3.49 1.49
N LEU A 14 9.64 -2.97 1.35
CA LEU A 14 10.59 -3.39 0.33
C LEU A 14 11.31 -4.65 0.80
N SER A 15 11.69 -5.52 -0.13
CA SER A 15 12.55 -6.66 0.18
C SER A 15 13.94 -6.19 0.62
N GLU A 16 14.67 -7.05 1.33
CA GLU A 16 16.03 -6.77 1.76
C GLU A 16 16.96 -6.54 0.56
N GLY A 17 16.78 -7.29 -0.52
CA GLY A 17 17.54 -7.10 -1.76
C GLY A 17 17.31 -5.72 -2.38
N CYS A 18 16.05 -5.27 -2.46
CA CYS A 18 15.75 -3.94 -2.99
C CYS A 18 16.27 -2.81 -2.10
N ARG A 19 16.24 -2.98 -0.78
CA ARG A 19 16.82 -2.00 0.15
C ARG A 19 18.34 -1.93 0.04
N ALA A 20 18.96 -3.08 -0.18
CA ALA A 20 20.39 -3.19 -0.40
C ALA A 20 20.83 -2.49 -1.70
N GLU A 21 20.07 -2.66 -2.78
CA GLU A 21 20.32 -1.96 -4.06
C GLU A 21 20.29 -0.44 -3.90
N LEU A 22 19.46 0.05 -2.98
CA LEU A 22 19.34 1.48 -2.70
C LEU A 22 20.42 2.00 -1.70
N ALA A 23 21.12 1.13 -0.99
CA ALA A 23 22.20 1.54 -0.11
C ALA A 23 23.43 1.94 -0.92
N GLU A 24 24.12 3.00 -0.49
CA GLU A 24 25.34 3.45 -1.14
C GLU A 24 26.53 2.57 -0.79
N THR A 25 26.54 2.03 0.44
CA THR A 25 27.53 1.07 0.87
C THR A 25 26.95 0.09 1.89
N ILE A 26 27.44 -1.13 1.88
CA ILE A 26 27.06 -2.18 2.83
C ILE A 26 28.32 -2.74 3.46
N VAL A 27 28.31 -2.78 4.79
CA VAL A 27 29.44 -3.27 5.56
C VAL A 27 29.00 -4.27 6.64
N TYR A 28 29.87 -5.21 6.95
CA TYR A 28 29.74 -6.10 8.09
C TYR A 28 30.81 -5.74 9.12
N ALA A 29 30.36 -5.24 10.28
CA ALA A 29 31.26 -4.63 11.26
C ALA A 29 30.82 -4.92 12.69
N LYS A 30 31.81 -4.89 13.61
CA LYS A 30 31.62 -5.00 15.06
C LYS A 30 31.63 -3.60 15.69
N VAL A 31 30.69 -3.33 16.58
CA VAL A 31 30.66 -2.08 17.35
C VAL A 31 31.68 -2.13 18.46
N LEU A 32 32.63 -1.19 18.46
CA LEU A 32 33.69 -1.09 19.45
C LEU A 32 33.31 -0.15 20.59
N ALA A 33 32.78 1.03 20.27
CA ALA A 33 32.44 2.04 21.24
C ALA A 33 31.23 2.85 20.80
N LEU A 34 30.52 3.43 21.78
CA LEU A 34 29.39 4.33 21.57
C LEU A 34 29.74 5.70 22.16
N HIS A 35 29.50 6.76 21.40
CA HIS A 35 29.78 8.13 21.80
C HIS A 35 28.53 8.95 21.74
N PRO A 36 28.09 9.58 22.86
CA PRO A 36 26.90 10.46 22.82
C PRO A 36 27.16 11.63 21.89
N GLU A 37 26.19 11.97 21.05
CA GLU A 37 26.23 13.16 20.19
C GLU A 37 25.57 14.34 20.91
N GLU A 38 26.22 15.51 20.85
CA GLU A 38 25.63 16.73 21.36
C GLU A 38 24.48 17.17 20.46
N PRO A 39 23.35 17.64 21.05
CA PRO A 39 22.24 18.17 20.26
C PRO A 39 22.68 19.39 19.46
N GLY A 40 22.69 19.30 18.16
CA GLY A 40 22.96 20.46 17.30
C GLY A 40 23.95 20.24 16.15
N LEU A 41 24.72 19.17 16.16
CA LEU A 41 25.72 18.93 15.12
C LEU A 41 25.12 18.55 13.76
N TYR A 42 23.92 18.01 13.72
CA TYR A 42 23.25 17.50 12.49
C TYR A 42 21.85 18.08 12.32
N ASN A 43 21.70 19.39 12.42
CA ASN A 43 20.42 20.12 12.32
C ASN A 43 19.81 20.18 10.91
N TYR A 44 20.13 19.26 10.01
CA TYR A 44 19.67 19.32 8.62
C TYR A 44 18.26 18.76 8.38
N LEU A 45 17.65 18.13 9.39
CA LEU A 45 16.34 17.53 9.25
C LEU A 45 15.36 18.19 10.23
N PRO A 46 14.56 19.17 9.78
CA PRO A 46 13.68 19.96 10.65
C PRO A 46 12.62 19.15 11.42
N TRP A 47 12.40 17.90 11.04
CA TRP A 47 11.46 16.99 11.73
C TRP A 47 12.11 16.09 12.81
N GLN A 48 13.42 16.13 12.98
CA GLN A 48 14.14 15.31 13.97
C GLN A 48 14.19 15.94 15.37
N TYR A 49 13.80 17.18 15.52
CA TYR A 49 13.96 17.91 16.77
C TYR A 49 12.64 18.25 17.45
N HIS A 50 12.36 17.50 18.49
CA HIS A 50 11.72 18.08 19.66
C HIS A 50 12.82 18.33 20.68
N ALA A 51 13.29 19.58 20.72
CA ALA A 51 14.25 20.06 21.70
C ALA A 51 13.74 19.74 23.12
N GLY A 52 14.39 18.80 23.81
CA GLY A 52 14.05 18.47 25.19
C GLY A 52 14.55 17.13 25.69
N GLN A 53 15.01 16.23 24.83
CA GLN A 53 15.53 14.93 25.27
C GLN A 53 16.99 14.78 24.84
N GLY A 54 17.90 15.34 25.62
CA GLY A 54 19.32 15.05 25.49
C GLY A 54 19.59 13.56 25.70
N GLY A 55 20.42 12.97 24.83
CA GLY A 55 20.91 11.59 25.01
C GLY A 55 20.25 10.53 24.14
N LEU A 56 19.38 10.87 23.19
CA LEU A 56 18.76 9.89 22.28
C LEU A 56 19.60 9.60 21.03
N PHE A 57 20.60 10.44 20.74
CA PHE A 57 21.44 10.32 19.55
C PHE A 57 22.90 10.06 19.95
N TYR A 58 23.55 9.22 19.18
CA TYR A 58 24.93 8.82 19.41
C TYR A 58 25.61 8.42 18.11
N SER A 59 26.93 8.39 18.14
CA SER A 59 27.78 7.80 17.10
C SER A 59 28.39 6.50 17.61
N ALA A 60 28.81 5.66 16.68
CA ALA A 60 29.47 4.40 17.01
C ALA A 60 30.77 4.25 16.24
N GLU A 61 31.84 3.91 16.95
CA GLU A 61 33.06 3.40 16.33
C GLU A 61 32.89 1.93 16.04
N VAL A 62 33.07 1.54 14.77
CA VAL A 62 32.90 0.15 14.32
C VAL A 62 34.18 -0.35 13.66
N GLU A 63 34.47 -1.64 13.80
CA GLU A 63 35.58 -2.32 13.13
C GLU A 63 35.04 -3.24 12.04
N MET A 64 35.56 -3.07 10.84
CA MET A 64 35.21 -3.89 9.69
C MET A 64 35.65 -5.33 9.90
N LEU A 65 34.70 -6.28 9.85
CA LEU A 65 34.98 -7.71 9.99
C LEU A 65 35.39 -8.36 8.65
N CYS A 66 34.91 -7.82 7.56
CA CYS A 66 35.28 -8.20 6.21
C CYS A 66 35.56 -6.97 5.40
N ASP A 67 36.16 -7.13 4.22
CA ASP A 67 36.20 -6.07 3.24
C ASP A 67 34.77 -5.63 2.88
N GLN A 68 34.64 -4.41 2.42
CA GLN A 68 33.35 -3.86 2.04
C GLN A 68 32.65 -4.77 1.04
N ALA A 69 31.38 -5.06 1.28
CA ALA A 69 30.60 -5.95 0.44
C ALA A 69 30.00 -5.28 -0.78
N TRP A 70 29.67 -4.00 -0.67
CA TRP A 70 28.92 -3.25 -1.68
C TRP A 70 29.25 -1.77 -1.64
N GLY A 71 29.24 -1.15 -2.82
CA GLY A 71 29.47 0.29 -3.00
C GLY A 71 30.87 0.65 -3.48
N SER A 72 30.96 1.73 -4.22
CA SER A 72 32.23 2.20 -4.82
C SER A 72 32.90 3.33 -4.03
N MET A 73 32.26 3.84 -2.98
CA MET A 73 32.68 5.07 -2.32
C MET A 73 33.75 4.86 -1.23
N LEU A 74 33.87 3.65 -0.72
CA LEU A 74 34.79 3.29 0.36
C LEU A 74 35.51 1.99 0.01
N GLU A 75 36.79 2.07 -0.27
CA GLU A 75 37.66 0.88 -0.33
C GLU A 75 38.30 0.69 1.05
N VAL A 76 37.57 0.06 1.97
CA VAL A 76 38.00 -0.12 3.35
C VAL A 76 38.24 -1.60 3.63
N PRO A 77 39.49 -2.00 3.92
CA PRO A 77 39.80 -3.40 4.21
C PRO A 77 39.31 -3.83 5.58
N ALA A 78 39.21 -5.16 5.79
CA ALA A 78 38.94 -5.74 7.08
C ALA A 78 39.88 -5.24 8.17
N GLY A 79 39.40 -5.04 9.38
CA GLY A 79 40.13 -4.47 10.51
C GLY A 79 40.20 -2.95 10.53
N SER A 80 39.73 -2.27 9.48
CA SER A 80 39.63 -0.81 9.48
C SER A 80 38.54 -0.33 10.42
N ARG A 81 38.70 0.86 10.97
CA ARG A 81 37.72 1.48 11.87
C ARG A 81 36.99 2.60 11.13
N LEU A 82 35.68 2.60 11.31
CA LEU A 82 34.78 3.62 10.78
C LEU A 82 33.99 4.24 11.91
N ASN A 83 33.63 5.50 11.73
CA ASN A 83 32.71 6.20 12.63
C ASN A 83 31.34 6.33 11.96
N LEU A 84 30.32 5.75 12.57
CA LEU A 84 28.94 5.84 12.14
C LEU A 84 28.24 6.89 12.98
N THR A 85 27.56 7.82 12.33
CA THR A 85 26.80 8.89 12.98
C THR A 85 25.29 8.72 12.74
N GLY A 86 24.48 9.53 13.39
CA GLY A 86 23.02 9.47 13.18
C GLY A 86 22.37 8.19 13.71
N LEU A 87 22.93 7.60 14.74
CA LEU A 87 22.33 6.49 15.47
C LEU A 87 21.42 7.02 16.57
N GLY A 88 20.39 6.25 16.93
CA GLY A 88 19.46 6.60 18.02
C GLY A 88 18.02 6.37 17.69
N TYR A 89 17.16 7.03 18.46
CA TYR A 89 15.70 6.89 18.34
C TYR A 89 15.11 8.07 17.56
N PHE A 90 14.50 7.78 16.44
CA PHE A 90 13.80 8.73 15.59
C PHE A 90 12.29 8.61 15.74
N SER A 91 11.56 9.60 15.27
CA SER A 91 10.10 9.63 15.44
C SER A 91 9.37 8.45 14.80
N CYS A 92 9.92 7.87 13.73
CA CYS A 92 9.28 6.83 12.94
C CYS A 92 10.07 5.53 12.81
N HIS A 93 11.33 5.54 13.19
CA HIS A 93 12.23 4.39 13.15
C HIS A 93 13.38 4.60 14.15
N SER A 94 14.10 3.55 14.44
CA SER A 94 15.26 3.61 15.32
C SER A 94 16.44 2.90 14.67
N HIS A 95 17.61 3.54 14.76
CA HIS A 95 18.88 2.95 14.35
C HIS A 95 19.73 2.75 15.60
N THR A 96 19.56 1.62 16.25
CA THR A 96 20.22 1.34 17.52
C THR A 96 21.18 0.17 17.40
N VAL A 97 22.32 0.29 18.07
CA VAL A 97 23.33 -0.74 18.16
C VAL A 97 23.78 -0.93 19.61
N VAL A 98 24.34 -2.09 19.89
CA VAL A 98 24.90 -2.45 21.21
C VAL A 98 26.41 -2.64 21.05
N GLN A 99 27.18 -2.12 21.99
CA GLN A 99 28.63 -2.29 22.02
C GLN A 99 29.00 -3.79 22.09
N ASP A 100 30.10 -4.14 21.46
CA ASP A 100 30.64 -5.51 21.34
C ASP A 100 29.83 -6.48 20.47
N TYR A 101 28.71 -6.06 19.88
CA TYR A 101 27.95 -6.84 18.94
C TYR A 101 28.31 -6.51 17.48
N SER A 102 28.09 -7.47 16.60
CA SER A 102 28.31 -7.34 15.16
C SER A 102 27.00 -7.16 14.42
N TYR A 103 27.03 -6.39 13.34
CA TYR A 103 25.87 -6.04 12.54
C TYR A 103 26.24 -5.95 11.06
N PHE A 104 25.23 -6.12 10.22
CA PHE A 104 25.25 -5.72 8.82
C PHE A 104 24.63 -4.32 8.73
N PHE A 105 25.34 -3.38 8.17
CA PHE A 105 24.94 -1.97 8.06
C PHE A 105 24.69 -1.61 6.61
N PHE A 106 23.52 -1.07 6.32
CA PHE A 106 23.22 -0.40 5.08
C PHE A 106 23.43 1.09 5.30
N LEU A 107 24.37 1.67 4.60
CA LEU A 107 24.86 3.01 4.86
C LEU A 107 24.71 3.90 3.63
N ARG A 108 24.65 5.19 3.91
CA ARG A 108 24.83 6.28 2.96
C ARG A 108 25.86 7.26 3.49
N MET A 109 26.42 8.07 2.60
CA MET A 109 27.32 9.14 2.95
C MET A 109 26.62 10.48 2.79
N ASP A 110 26.78 11.37 3.74
CA ASP A 110 26.30 12.74 3.62
C ASP A 110 27.32 13.63 2.87
N GLU A 111 26.95 14.89 2.64
CA GLU A 111 27.79 15.88 1.96
C GLU A 111 29.12 16.19 2.71
N ASN A 112 29.20 15.85 4.00
CA ASN A 112 30.36 16.02 4.85
C ASN A 112 31.16 14.72 5.02
N TYR A 113 30.90 13.71 4.22
CA TYR A 113 31.52 12.38 4.28
C TYR A 113 31.24 11.62 5.58
N ASN A 114 30.16 11.95 6.30
CA ASN A 114 29.73 11.14 7.43
C ASN A 114 28.94 9.92 6.95
N LEU A 115 29.20 8.78 7.58
CA LEU A 115 28.49 7.55 7.34
C LEU A 115 27.25 7.49 8.24
N LEU A 116 26.08 7.35 7.61
CA LEU A 116 24.78 7.27 8.30
C LEU A 116 24.02 6.02 7.88
N PRO A 117 23.20 5.45 8.76
CA PRO A 117 22.28 4.40 8.38
C PRO A 117 21.32 4.85 7.28
N HIS A 118 21.16 4.02 6.25
CA HIS A 118 20.26 4.27 5.13
C HIS A 118 18.94 3.51 5.30
N GLY A 119 18.11 3.98 6.21
CA GLY A 119 16.76 3.44 6.44
C GLY A 119 15.79 3.85 5.34
N VAL A 120 15.68 3.04 4.31
CA VAL A 120 14.78 3.26 3.17
C VAL A 120 13.38 2.81 3.53
N ASN A 121 12.37 3.57 3.11
CA ASN A 121 10.97 3.20 3.26
C ASN A 121 10.54 2.97 4.73
N PHE A 122 11.12 3.69 5.68
CA PHE A 122 10.91 3.52 7.13
C PHE A 122 11.27 2.11 7.65
N GLN A 123 12.13 1.39 6.96
CA GLN A 123 12.61 0.07 7.35
C GLN A 123 14.03 0.15 7.93
N ASP A 124 14.39 -0.88 8.68
CA ASP A 124 15.69 -0.92 9.36
C ASP A 124 16.86 -0.95 8.38
N ALA A 125 17.93 -0.24 8.72
CA ALA A 125 19.19 -0.21 7.98
C ALA A 125 20.30 -1.00 8.69
N ILE A 126 20.03 -1.49 9.89
CA ILE A 126 20.98 -2.17 10.76
C ILE A 126 20.42 -3.54 11.15
N PHE A 127 21.14 -4.57 10.82
CA PHE A 127 20.71 -5.95 11.00
C PHE A 127 21.70 -6.67 11.94
N PRO A 128 21.24 -7.21 13.07
CA PRO A 128 22.10 -7.92 13.99
C PRO A 128 22.68 -9.19 13.34
N ASP A 129 23.86 -9.58 13.78
CA ASP A 129 24.57 -10.75 13.31
C ASP A 129 23.91 -12.04 13.83
N THR A 130 22.77 -12.41 13.23
CA THR A 130 22.07 -13.67 13.48
C THR A 130 22.39 -14.68 12.37
N GLN A 131 22.18 -15.97 12.66
CA GLN A 131 22.37 -17.01 11.65
C GLN A 131 21.46 -16.83 10.42
N GLU A 132 20.27 -16.28 10.62
CA GLU A 132 19.31 -15.96 9.56
C GLU A 132 19.83 -14.83 8.68
N ASN A 133 20.25 -13.71 9.28
CA ASN A 133 20.80 -12.57 8.57
C ASN A 133 22.12 -12.93 7.85
N ARG A 134 22.98 -13.75 8.46
CA ARG A 134 24.19 -14.26 7.78
C ARG A 134 23.86 -15.04 6.52
N ARG A 135 22.87 -15.94 6.57
CA ARG A 135 22.43 -16.69 5.39
C ARG A 135 21.86 -15.79 4.32
N MET A 136 20.96 -14.89 4.71
CA MET A 136 20.31 -13.96 3.81
C MET A 136 21.34 -13.05 3.12
N PHE A 137 22.21 -12.39 3.87
CA PHE A 137 23.16 -11.45 3.32
C PHE A 137 24.32 -12.11 2.58
N SER A 138 24.73 -13.34 2.97
CA SER A 138 25.70 -14.11 2.17
C SER A 138 25.15 -14.54 0.82
N SER A 139 23.83 -14.63 0.65
CA SER A 139 23.19 -14.90 -0.65
C SER A 139 23.02 -13.64 -1.50
N LEU A 140 23.07 -12.45 -0.89
CA LEU A 140 22.90 -11.18 -1.58
C LEU A 140 24.22 -10.48 -1.88
N PHE A 141 25.25 -10.66 -1.06
CA PHE A 141 26.51 -9.93 -1.14
C PHE A 141 27.72 -10.82 -0.98
N GLN A 142 28.81 -10.44 -1.66
CA GLN A 142 30.10 -11.07 -1.50
C GLN A 142 30.92 -10.32 -0.43
N PHE A 143 31.00 -10.93 0.76
CA PHE A 143 31.97 -10.49 1.76
C PHE A 143 33.27 -11.22 1.54
N SER A 144 34.34 -10.52 1.21
CA SER A 144 35.68 -11.07 0.99
C SER A 144 36.62 -10.70 2.11
N ASN A 145 37.76 -11.38 2.22
CA ASN A 145 38.83 -11.09 3.15
C ASN A 145 38.33 -10.86 4.60
N CYS A 146 37.50 -11.77 5.11
CA CYS A 146 36.99 -11.65 6.46
C CYS A 146 38.07 -11.99 7.53
N SER A 147 37.95 -11.35 8.69
CA SER A 147 38.81 -11.62 9.85
C SER A 147 38.72 -13.08 10.24
N GLN A 148 39.84 -13.64 10.74
CA GLN A 148 39.89 -15.05 11.13
C GLN A 148 38.81 -15.41 12.16
N GLY A 149 38.06 -16.47 11.86
CA GLY A 149 36.96 -16.96 12.69
C GLY A 149 35.57 -16.44 12.28
N GLN A 150 35.48 -15.48 11.37
CA GLN A 150 34.21 -15.02 10.81
C GLN A 150 33.91 -15.83 9.54
N GLN A 151 33.36 -17.04 9.72
CA GLN A 151 32.87 -17.81 8.58
C GLN A 151 31.48 -17.25 8.14
N LEU A 152 31.47 -16.38 7.16
CA LEU A 152 30.29 -16.18 6.36
C LEU A 152 30.18 -17.37 5.39
N VAL A 153 28.97 -17.85 5.18
CA VAL A 153 28.69 -19.00 4.31
C VAL A 153 29.36 -18.78 2.94
N THR A 154 30.12 -19.77 2.48
CA THR A 154 30.81 -19.74 1.19
C THR A 154 29.82 -19.48 0.04
N PHE A 155 30.23 -18.62 -0.88
CA PHE A 155 29.47 -18.22 -2.08
C PHE A 155 29.04 -19.39 -2.94
N SER A 156 27.82 -19.26 -3.50
CA SER A 156 27.43 -20.01 -4.68
C SER A 156 28.17 -19.47 -5.90
N SER A 157 28.51 -20.37 -6.83
CA SER A 157 29.15 -20.03 -8.11
C SER A 157 28.23 -19.18 -9.04
N ASP A 158 27.01 -18.88 -8.61
CA ASP A 158 25.98 -18.16 -9.39
C ASP A 158 25.87 -16.68 -9.02
N TRP A 159 26.96 -16.11 -8.53
CA TRP A 159 27.02 -14.71 -8.10
C TRP A 159 26.54 -13.71 -9.16
N GLU A 160 27.00 -13.85 -10.41
CA GLU A 160 26.61 -12.96 -11.50
C GLU A 160 25.09 -12.99 -11.74
N ILE A 161 24.50 -14.19 -11.70
CA ILE A 161 23.04 -14.36 -11.83
C ILE A 161 22.30 -13.74 -10.63
N GLN A 162 22.86 -13.85 -9.44
CA GLN A 162 22.26 -13.22 -8.24
C GLN A 162 22.36 -11.70 -8.29
N GLU A 163 23.46 -11.15 -8.80
CA GLU A 163 23.62 -9.70 -8.97
C GLU A 163 22.63 -9.15 -10.00
N ASP A 164 22.48 -9.79 -11.15
CA ASP A 164 21.49 -9.40 -12.15
C ASP A 164 20.06 -9.46 -11.59
N ASN A 165 19.73 -10.52 -10.86
CA ASN A 165 18.42 -10.64 -10.20
C ASN A 165 18.19 -9.54 -9.16
N ARG A 166 19.23 -9.12 -8.46
CA ARG A 166 19.15 -8.01 -7.48
C ARG A 166 18.94 -6.67 -8.17
N LEU A 167 19.64 -6.38 -9.26
CA LEU A 167 19.46 -5.15 -10.03
C LEU A 167 18.06 -5.04 -10.64
N MET A 168 17.42 -6.16 -10.94
CA MET A 168 16.03 -6.20 -11.41
C MET A 168 14.99 -6.12 -10.29
N CYS A 169 15.40 -6.28 -9.04
CA CYS A 169 14.48 -6.40 -7.89
C CYS A 169 13.56 -5.18 -7.74
N SER A 170 14.09 -3.97 -7.82
CA SER A 170 13.30 -2.75 -7.64
C SER A 170 12.25 -2.58 -8.74
N SER A 171 12.59 -2.89 -10.00
CA SER A 171 11.67 -2.79 -11.13
C SER A 171 10.57 -3.85 -11.07
N VAL A 172 10.91 -5.09 -10.75
CA VAL A 172 9.95 -6.19 -10.60
C VAL A 172 9.02 -5.94 -9.41
N GLN A 173 9.54 -5.50 -8.29
CA GLN A 173 8.74 -5.20 -7.10
C GLN A 173 7.79 -4.03 -7.34
N LYS A 174 8.23 -2.99 -8.06
CA LYS A 174 7.38 -1.88 -8.48
C LYS A 174 6.25 -2.37 -9.38
N ALA A 175 6.56 -3.20 -10.39
CA ALA A 175 5.56 -3.77 -11.27
C ALA A 175 4.53 -4.63 -10.50
N LEU A 176 4.97 -5.45 -9.54
CA LEU A 176 4.06 -6.20 -8.67
C LEU A 176 3.12 -5.29 -7.87
N PHE A 177 3.62 -4.20 -7.31
CA PHE A 177 2.80 -3.25 -6.57
C PHE A 177 1.78 -2.54 -7.47
N GLU A 178 2.17 -2.18 -8.69
CA GLU A 178 1.25 -1.59 -9.69
C GLU A 178 0.13 -2.57 -10.07
N GLU A 179 0.45 -3.85 -10.28
CA GLU A 179 -0.53 -4.90 -10.55
C GLU A 179 -1.47 -5.17 -9.38
N GLU A 180 -0.95 -5.23 -8.15
CA GLU A 180 -1.79 -5.39 -6.95
C GLU A 180 -2.75 -4.21 -6.78
N ASP A 181 -2.32 -2.98 -7.02
CA ASP A 181 -3.18 -1.80 -6.98
C ASP A 181 -4.24 -1.84 -8.08
N HIS A 182 -3.88 -2.34 -9.25
CA HIS A 182 -4.82 -2.56 -10.34
C HIS A 182 -5.89 -3.61 -9.97
N VAL A 183 -5.49 -4.74 -9.41
CA VAL A 183 -6.39 -5.77 -8.88
C VAL A 183 -7.34 -5.20 -7.83
N LYS A 184 -6.82 -4.43 -6.87
CA LYS A 184 -7.62 -3.79 -5.82
C LYS A 184 -8.66 -2.82 -6.39
N LYS A 185 -8.28 -2.02 -7.38
CA LYS A 185 -9.20 -1.12 -8.09
C LYS A 185 -10.29 -1.90 -8.85
N LEU A 186 -9.92 -3.01 -9.49
CA LEU A 186 -10.89 -3.87 -10.16
C LEU A 186 -11.86 -4.54 -9.19
N GLN A 187 -11.38 -5.03 -8.06
CA GLN A 187 -12.24 -5.59 -7.00
C GLN A 187 -13.25 -4.57 -6.48
N GLN A 188 -12.83 -3.32 -6.26
CA GLN A 188 -13.75 -2.25 -5.87
C GLN A 188 -14.80 -1.96 -6.95
N LYS A 189 -14.41 -1.95 -8.24
CA LYS A 189 -15.36 -1.80 -9.36
C LYS A 189 -16.36 -2.97 -9.40
N VAL A 190 -15.90 -4.20 -9.23
CA VAL A 190 -16.77 -5.38 -9.17
C VAL A 190 -17.79 -5.24 -8.03
N ALA A 191 -17.34 -4.92 -6.82
CA ALA A 191 -18.24 -4.74 -5.67
C ALA A 191 -19.30 -3.63 -5.91
N THR A 192 -18.90 -2.53 -6.53
CA THR A 192 -19.85 -1.44 -6.87
C THR A 192 -20.86 -1.86 -7.93
N LEU A 193 -20.43 -2.60 -8.95
CA LEU A 193 -21.29 -3.13 -10.00
C LEU A 193 -22.26 -4.19 -9.45
N GLU A 194 -21.81 -5.05 -8.57
CA GLU A 194 -22.69 -6.03 -7.90
C GLU A 194 -23.76 -5.35 -7.05
N LYS A 195 -23.38 -4.31 -6.29
CA LYS A 195 -24.34 -3.51 -5.53
C LYS A 195 -25.40 -2.87 -6.45
N ARG A 196 -24.95 -2.28 -7.56
CA ARG A 196 -25.85 -1.69 -8.57
C ARG A 196 -26.76 -2.73 -9.22
N ASN A 197 -26.21 -3.90 -9.56
CA ASN A 197 -26.97 -5.02 -10.13
C ASN A 197 -28.07 -5.48 -9.15
N ARG A 198 -27.73 -5.62 -7.87
CA ARG A 198 -28.70 -5.96 -6.81
C ARG A 198 -29.82 -4.92 -6.73
N GLN A 199 -29.49 -3.64 -6.75
CA GLN A 199 -30.50 -2.56 -6.75
C GLN A 199 -31.40 -2.61 -7.98
N LEU A 200 -30.82 -2.83 -9.16
CA LEU A 200 -31.59 -2.95 -10.40
C LEU A 200 -32.52 -4.17 -10.36
N ARG A 201 -32.05 -5.31 -9.89
CA ARG A 201 -32.89 -6.51 -9.72
C ARG A 201 -34.09 -6.24 -8.79
N GLU A 202 -33.90 -5.51 -7.70
CA GLU A 202 -34.99 -5.15 -6.81
C GLU A 202 -35.97 -4.16 -7.46
N ARG A 203 -35.47 -3.17 -8.22
CA ARG A 203 -36.33 -2.29 -9.03
C ARG A 203 -37.16 -3.07 -10.04
N VAL A 204 -36.55 -4.00 -10.76
CA VAL A 204 -37.27 -4.85 -11.73
C VAL A 204 -38.34 -5.69 -11.03
N LYS A 205 -38.05 -6.29 -9.86
CA LYS A 205 -39.06 -6.99 -9.08
C LYS A 205 -40.23 -6.11 -8.68
N LYS A 206 -39.93 -4.87 -8.23
CA LYS A 206 -40.95 -3.89 -7.84
C LYS A 206 -41.85 -3.50 -9.04
N VAL A 207 -41.24 -3.19 -10.18
CA VAL A 207 -41.98 -2.86 -11.42
C VAL A 207 -42.84 -4.03 -11.89
N LYS A 208 -42.32 -5.29 -11.85
CA LYS A 208 -43.10 -6.47 -12.19
C LYS A 208 -44.33 -6.63 -11.27
N ARG A 209 -44.18 -6.37 -9.96
CA ARG A 209 -45.32 -6.42 -9.02
C ARG A 209 -46.36 -5.34 -9.34
N SER A 210 -45.90 -4.11 -9.58
CA SER A 210 -46.78 -3.00 -9.96
C SER A 210 -47.51 -3.27 -11.27
N LEU A 211 -46.83 -3.82 -12.28
CA LEU A 211 -47.44 -4.21 -13.55
C LEU A 211 -48.51 -5.28 -13.39
N ARG A 212 -48.23 -6.30 -12.57
CA ARG A 212 -49.25 -7.35 -12.26
C ARG A 212 -50.46 -6.74 -11.59
N GLN A 213 -50.28 -5.79 -10.67
CA GLN A 213 -51.42 -5.13 -10.00
C GLN A 213 -52.19 -4.24 -10.97
N ALA A 214 -51.52 -3.47 -11.82
CA ALA A 214 -52.13 -2.63 -12.84
C ALA A 214 -52.97 -3.47 -13.84
N ARG A 215 -52.46 -4.64 -14.25
CA ARG A 215 -53.22 -5.57 -15.12
C ARG A 215 -54.46 -6.15 -14.41
N LYS A 216 -54.38 -6.47 -13.10
CA LYS A 216 -55.56 -6.89 -12.34
C LYS A 216 -56.61 -5.79 -12.24
N ASN A 217 -56.17 -4.55 -11.95
CA ASN A 217 -57.05 -3.39 -11.85
C ASN A 217 -57.71 -3.09 -13.21
N GLY A 218 -56.93 -3.15 -14.32
CA GLY A 218 -57.44 -2.99 -15.66
C GLY A 218 -58.54 -3.99 -15.97
N ARG A 219 -58.34 -5.28 -15.74
CA ARG A 219 -59.38 -6.31 -15.94
C ARG A 219 -60.63 -6.06 -15.08
N HIS A 220 -60.45 -5.61 -13.84
CA HIS A 220 -61.57 -5.29 -12.97
C HIS A 220 -62.36 -4.11 -13.50
N LEU A 221 -61.70 -3.06 -13.95
CA LEU A 221 -62.34 -1.89 -14.56
C LEU A 221 -63.10 -2.27 -15.87
N GLU A 222 -62.53 -3.12 -16.71
CA GLU A 222 -63.18 -3.65 -17.90
C GLU A 222 -64.49 -4.34 -17.55
N LEU A 223 -64.47 -5.26 -16.53
CA LEU A 223 -65.67 -5.95 -16.06
C LEU A 223 -66.74 -5.00 -15.50
N VAL A 224 -66.29 -3.97 -14.75
CA VAL A 224 -67.20 -2.95 -14.21
C VAL A 224 -67.81 -2.15 -15.35
N ASN A 225 -67.01 -1.70 -16.31
CA ASN A 225 -67.50 -0.97 -17.49
C ASN A 225 -68.47 -1.80 -18.31
N GLN A 226 -68.18 -3.08 -18.52
CA GLN A 226 -69.10 -4.00 -19.21
C GLN A 226 -70.46 -4.09 -18.49
N LYS A 227 -70.42 -4.31 -17.17
CA LYS A 227 -71.66 -4.39 -16.34
C LYS A 227 -72.47 -3.07 -16.37
N LEU A 228 -71.77 -1.93 -16.38
CA LEU A 228 -72.38 -0.61 -16.47
C LEU A 228 -73.03 -0.40 -17.84
N SER A 229 -72.38 -0.80 -18.91
CA SER A 229 -72.87 -0.69 -20.27
C SER A 229 -74.10 -1.58 -20.48
N GLU A 230 -74.10 -2.82 -19.93
CA GLU A 230 -75.24 -3.73 -19.92
C GLU A 230 -76.43 -3.12 -19.18
N LYS A 231 -76.19 -2.54 -17.99
CA LYS A 231 -77.25 -1.83 -17.24
C LYS A 231 -77.79 -0.62 -17.97
N LEU A 232 -76.93 0.18 -18.58
CA LEU A 232 -77.35 1.33 -19.41
C LEU A 232 -78.18 0.88 -20.61
N ALA A 233 -77.80 -0.19 -21.29
CA ALA A 233 -78.55 -0.77 -22.39
C ALA A 233 -79.91 -1.29 -21.93
N ALA A 234 -79.99 -1.92 -20.76
CA ALA A 234 -81.25 -2.38 -20.18
C ALA A 234 -82.20 -1.22 -19.82
N VAL A 235 -81.68 -0.17 -19.23
CA VAL A 235 -82.47 1.06 -18.94
C VAL A 235 -82.88 1.80 -20.18
N ALA A 236 -82.02 1.90 -21.19
CA ALA A 236 -82.35 2.53 -22.50
C ALA A 236 -83.41 1.75 -23.27
N GLY A 237 -83.45 0.41 -23.11
CA GLY A 237 -84.50 -0.45 -23.69
C GLY A 237 -85.87 -0.30 -23.00
N THR A 238 -85.93 0.17 -21.76
CA THR A 238 -87.17 0.40 -21.00
C THR A 238 -87.78 1.79 -21.11
N LEU A 239 -87.05 2.72 -21.72
CA LEU A 239 -87.53 4.13 -21.93
C LEU A 239 -87.49 4.56 -23.42
N PRO A 240 -88.52 4.22 -24.19
CA PRO A 240 -88.51 4.54 -25.64
C PRO A 240 -88.60 6.02 -25.97
N HIS A 241 -88.70 6.94 -25.02
CA HIS A 241 -88.98 8.32 -25.23
C HIS A 241 -87.88 9.38 -25.03
N ILE A 242 -86.66 8.94 -24.67
CA ILE A 242 -85.54 9.88 -24.38
C ILE A 242 -84.50 9.95 -25.53
N ASN A 243 -84.58 9.12 -26.54
CA ASN A 243 -83.60 9.07 -27.64
C ASN A 243 -83.73 10.19 -28.72
N ALA A 244 -84.65 11.16 -28.54
CA ALA A 244 -84.82 12.22 -29.53
C ALA A 244 -84.10 13.58 -29.25
N LEU A 245 -83.49 13.73 -28.09
CA LEU A 245 -82.84 14.93 -27.66
C LEU A 245 -81.41 14.67 -27.21
N GLY A 246 -80.46 14.54 -28.12
CA GLY A 246 -79.09 14.51 -27.71
C GLY A 246 -78.08 13.94 -28.72
N ARG A 247 -78.15 14.38 -29.95
CA ARG A 247 -77.07 14.13 -30.91
C ARG A 247 -76.33 15.44 -31.21
N GLU A 248 -75.44 15.86 -30.29
CA GLU A 248 -74.34 16.75 -30.66
C GLU A 248 -73.02 15.98 -30.58
N PRO A 249 -72.21 16.00 -31.63
CA PRO A 249 -70.91 15.33 -31.63
C PRO A 249 -69.90 16.18 -30.84
N ALA A 250 -69.55 15.70 -29.63
CA ALA A 250 -68.46 16.28 -28.89
C ALA A 250 -67.15 16.11 -29.67
N ARG A 251 -66.57 17.23 -30.13
CA ARG A 251 -65.22 17.30 -30.66
C ARG A 251 -64.23 16.93 -29.57
N ALA A 252 -63.44 15.87 -29.81
CA ALA A 252 -62.33 15.49 -28.96
C ALA A 252 -61.22 16.56 -29.01
N PRO A 253 -60.65 16.96 -27.85
CA PRO A 253 -59.46 17.83 -27.85
C PRO A 253 -58.21 17.01 -28.17
N TYR A 254 -57.49 17.46 -29.21
CA TYR A 254 -56.17 16.97 -29.52
C TYR A 254 -55.19 17.35 -28.40
N LEU A 255 -54.61 16.40 -27.73
CA LEU A 255 -53.44 16.60 -26.92
C LEU A 255 -52.19 16.51 -27.81
N ARG A 256 -51.57 17.69 -28.01
CA ARG A 256 -50.20 17.82 -28.49
C ARG A 256 -49.29 17.86 -27.26
N GLY A 257 -48.13 17.16 -27.34
CA GLY A 257 -47.03 17.25 -26.40
C GLY A 257 -46.21 15.97 -26.40
#